data_41bcac035cce5603a663df392b757867
#
_entry.id   41bcac035cce5603a663df392b757867
#
_cell.length_a   1.000
_cell.length_b   1.000
_cell.length_c   1.000
_cell.angle_alpha   90.00
_cell.angle_beta   90.00
_cell.angle_gamma   90.00
#
_symmetry.space_group_name_H-M   'P 1'
#
loop_
_entity.id
_entity.type
_entity.pdbx_description
1 polymer ?
#
loop_
_entity_poly.entity_id
_entity_poly.type
_entity_poly.pdbx_seq_one_letter_code
_entity_poly.pdbx_strand_id
1 'polypeptide(L)'
;MGFLERVFPGRAAPRHALDDDADVRDEQPRSSYFERQDPIEVRIPALPPPPVRPAPRTDLTQLLGRSMADPFAQALCQEYGLLPALGAGPARSYQSPQHGVSMVADELGTVAMIFLHFHGDADFQPYGGVIPGRGGTIPKRSSLWVALGRPDQSTDPNRDRVNEYGASDQWRFPTFTMHALYALDNENLLRLTLRH
;
A
#
# COMPACT_ATOMS: atom_id res chain seq x y z
N MET A 1 -43.90 3.16 17.45
CA MET A 1 -43.57 4.29 18.34
C MET A 1 -42.08 4.49 18.17
N GLY A 2 -41.50 5.53 17.67
CA GLY A 2 -41.92 6.83 17.20
C GLY A 2 -40.75 7.41 16.44
N PHE A 3 -41.01 7.86 15.24
CA PHE A 3 -40.12 8.60 14.37
C PHE A 3 -39.75 9.94 14.97
N LEU A 4 -38.52 10.39 14.84
CA LEU A 4 -38.12 11.77 14.93
C LEU A 4 -37.30 12.18 13.72
N GLU A 5 -38.01 12.70 12.73
CA GLU A 5 -37.49 13.56 11.67
C GLU A 5 -36.88 14.81 12.28
N ARG A 6 -35.65 15.16 11.96
CA ARG A 6 -35.10 16.50 12.14
C ARG A 6 -34.97 17.17 10.77
N VAL A 7 -35.95 18.04 10.54
CA VAL A 7 -35.97 19.05 9.48
C VAL A 7 -35.00 20.16 9.83
N PHE A 8 -34.05 20.49 8.93
CA PHE A 8 -33.26 21.72 9.02
C PHE A 8 -33.87 22.76 8.09
N PRO A 9 -34.18 23.98 8.59
CA PRO A 9 -34.66 25.08 7.77
C PRO A 9 -33.50 25.79 7.05
N GLY A 10 -33.75 26.15 5.81
CA GLY A 10 -32.88 26.92 4.95
C GLY A 10 -32.62 28.33 5.46
N ARG A 11 -31.42 28.83 5.19
CA ARG A 11 -31.04 30.21 5.42
C ARG A 11 -30.80 30.89 4.07
N ALA A 12 -31.70 31.83 3.77
CA ALA A 12 -31.62 32.70 2.63
C ALA A 12 -30.50 33.73 2.79
N ALA A 13 -29.78 34.01 1.70
CA ALA A 13 -28.83 35.12 1.62
C ALA A 13 -29.55 36.43 1.23
N PRO A 14 -29.16 37.56 1.76
CA PRO A 14 -29.67 38.85 1.29
C PRO A 14 -28.84 39.37 0.10
N ARG A 15 -29.57 39.81 -0.91
CA ARG A 15 -29.10 40.65 -2.00
C ARG A 15 -28.91 42.09 -1.46
N HIS A 16 -27.72 42.65 -1.69
CA HIS A 16 -27.54 44.10 -1.68
C HIS A 16 -27.11 44.56 -3.07
N ALA A 17 -28.01 45.23 -3.72
CA ALA A 17 -27.74 46.16 -4.80
C ALA A 17 -27.48 47.54 -4.17
N LEU A 18 -26.45 48.22 -4.58
CA LEU A 18 -26.35 49.67 -4.58
C LEU A 18 -25.36 50.08 -5.68
N ASP A 19 -25.94 50.76 -6.63
CA ASP A 19 -25.27 51.62 -7.58
C ASP A 19 -24.53 52.75 -6.85
N ASP A 20 -23.37 53.13 -7.30
CA ASP A 20 -22.99 54.54 -7.34
C ASP A 20 -21.87 54.77 -8.35
N ASP A 21 -22.23 55.53 -9.34
CA ASP A 21 -21.34 56.18 -10.32
C ASP A 21 -20.40 57.15 -9.60
N ALA A 22 -19.10 57.01 -9.83
CA ALA A 22 -18.14 58.09 -9.66
C ALA A 22 -17.04 57.99 -10.70
N ASP A 23 -17.27 58.80 -11.70
CA ASP A 23 -16.31 59.29 -12.70
C ASP A 23 -15.09 59.93 -12.01
N VAL A 24 -13.91 59.36 -12.10
CA VAL A 24 -12.64 60.04 -11.78
C VAL A 24 -11.58 59.70 -12.83
N ARG A 25 -11.28 60.74 -13.53
CA ARG A 25 -10.29 61.01 -14.55
C ARG A 25 -8.94 60.33 -14.37
N ASP A 26 -8.47 59.90 -15.54
CA ASP A 26 -7.09 59.90 -16.03
C ASP A 26 -6.03 60.55 -15.13
N GLU A 27 -5.16 59.76 -14.62
CA GLU A 27 -3.74 60.07 -14.49
C GLU A 27 -2.93 58.78 -14.70
N GLN A 28 -2.36 58.62 -15.90
CA GLN A 28 -1.33 57.66 -16.17
C GLN A 28 -0.05 58.06 -15.44
N PRO A 29 0.52 57.29 -14.55
CA PRO A 29 1.92 57.41 -14.21
C PRO A 29 2.75 56.55 -15.19
N ARG A 30 3.69 57.25 -15.80
CA ARG A 30 4.66 56.80 -16.76
C ARG A 30 5.37 55.51 -16.32
N SER A 31 5.32 54.58 -17.25
CA SER A 31 6.26 53.50 -17.48
C SER A 31 7.59 53.61 -16.70
N SER A 32 7.73 52.86 -15.67
CA SER A 32 9.04 52.44 -15.20
C SER A 32 9.36 51.11 -15.88
N TYR A 33 10.43 51.11 -16.62
CA TYR A 33 11.05 49.94 -17.23
C TYR A 33 11.39 48.93 -16.14
N PHE A 34 10.48 48.01 -15.85
CA PHE A 34 10.85 46.76 -15.24
C PHE A 34 11.33 45.86 -16.37
N GLU A 35 12.63 45.89 -16.58
CA GLU A 35 13.36 44.91 -17.32
C GLU A 35 12.96 43.53 -16.80
N ARG A 36 12.18 42.77 -17.56
CA ARG A 36 11.86 41.40 -17.26
C ARG A 36 13.18 40.63 -17.29
N GLN A 37 13.75 40.42 -16.12
CA GLN A 37 14.78 39.40 -15.97
C GLN A 37 14.08 38.08 -16.21
N ASP A 38 14.42 37.41 -17.30
CA ASP A 38 13.98 36.04 -17.54
C ASP A 38 14.33 35.19 -16.32
N PRO A 39 13.40 34.37 -15.82
CA PRO A 39 13.68 33.51 -14.67
C PRO A 39 14.87 32.63 -15.03
N ILE A 40 15.96 32.76 -14.26
CA ILE A 40 17.11 31.86 -14.35
C ILE A 40 16.60 30.46 -14.05
N GLU A 41 16.45 29.65 -15.08
CA GLU A 41 16.06 28.26 -14.99
C GLU A 41 17.24 27.51 -14.33
N VAL A 42 17.22 27.46 -12.98
CA VAL A 42 18.18 26.64 -12.23
C VAL A 42 17.87 25.18 -12.52
N ARG A 43 18.53 24.61 -13.51
CA ARG A 43 18.53 23.17 -13.73
C ARG A 43 19.19 22.50 -12.54
N ILE A 44 18.38 22.07 -11.57
CA ILE A 44 18.82 21.17 -10.51
C ILE A 44 19.20 19.86 -11.22
N PRO A 45 20.46 19.41 -11.16
CA PRO A 45 20.84 18.12 -11.73
C PRO A 45 19.95 17.05 -11.09
N ALA A 46 19.29 16.24 -11.91
CA ALA A 46 18.52 15.11 -11.43
C ALA A 46 19.46 14.23 -10.59
N LEU A 47 19.09 14.00 -9.32
CA LEU A 47 19.81 13.05 -8.46
C LEU A 47 19.87 11.71 -9.21
N PRO A 48 21.04 11.06 -9.24
CA PRO A 48 21.14 9.73 -9.82
C PRO A 48 20.10 8.81 -9.15
N PRO A 49 19.42 7.94 -9.92
CA PRO A 49 18.46 7.02 -9.34
C PRO A 49 19.16 6.19 -8.25
N PRO A 50 18.47 5.94 -7.12
CA PRO A 50 19.04 5.14 -6.05
C PRO A 50 19.50 3.79 -6.60
N PRO A 51 20.63 3.24 -6.12
CA PRO A 51 21.14 1.96 -6.59
C PRO A 51 20.07 0.90 -6.41
N VAL A 52 19.72 0.20 -7.50
CA VAL A 52 18.77 -0.92 -7.48
C VAL A 52 19.40 -2.02 -6.63
N ARG A 53 18.90 -2.20 -5.42
CA ARG A 53 19.33 -3.33 -4.56
C ARG A 53 18.77 -4.60 -5.18
N PRO A 54 19.59 -5.67 -5.35
CA PRO A 54 19.05 -6.94 -5.78
C PRO A 54 18.00 -7.42 -4.79
N ALA A 55 16.88 -7.95 -5.32
CA ALA A 55 15.85 -8.51 -4.47
C ALA A 55 16.43 -9.65 -3.62
N PRO A 56 16.08 -9.74 -2.33
CA PRO A 56 16.46 -10.83 -1.46
C PRO A 56 16.05 -12.18 -2.07
N ARG A 57 16.88 -13.21 -1.95
CA ARG A 57 16.67 -14.51 -2.60
C ARG A 57 16.20 -15.60 -1.65
N THR A 58 16.32 -15.38 -0.35
CA THR A 58 15.97 -16.39 0.65
C THR A 58 14.45 -16.53 0.78
N ASP A 59 13.98 -17.77 0.80
CA ASP A 59 12.56 -18.09 0.93
C ASP A 59 12.05 -17.70 2.34
N LEU A 60 11.16 -16.72 2.38
CA LEU A 60 10.57 -16.21 3.62
C LEU A 60 9.71 -17.23 4.36
N THR A 61 9.20 -18.28 3.69
CA THR A 61 8.41 -19.32 4.38
C THR A 61 9.21 -20.02 5.47
N GLN A 62 10.53 -20.00 5.37
CA GLN A 62 11.42 -20.56 6.38
C GLN A 62 11.38 -19.83 7.73
N LEU A 63 10.81 -18.62 7.79
CA LEU A 63 10.59 -17.87 9.02
C LEU A 63 9.36 -18.34 9.79
N LEU A 64 8.36 -18.90 9.12
CA LEU A 64 7.11 -19.30 9.75
C LEU A 64 7.37 -20.33 10.88
N GLY A 65 6.81 -20.05 12.05
CA GLY A 65 6.99 -20.86 13.25
C GLY A 65 8.35 -20.72 13.95
N ARG A 66 9.28 -19.87 13.42
CA ARG A 66 10.56 -19.61 14.10
C ARG A 66 10.46 -18.48 15.09
N SER A 67 11.28 -18.58 16.13
CA SER A 67 11.46 -17.48 17.08
C SER A 67 12.23 -16.33 16.45
N MET A 68 11.85 -15.10 16.74
CA MET A 68 12.60 -13.90 16.39
C MET A 68 13.98 -13.80 17.07
N ALA A 69 14.22 -14.61 18.11
CA ALA A 69 15.54 -14.74 18.75
C ALA A 69 16.47 -15.71 17.98
N ASP A 70 15.95 -16.48 17.02
CA ASP A 70 16.74 -17.38 16.19
C ASP A 70 17.71 -16.57 15.30
N PRO A 71 19.04 -16.87 15.31
CA PRO A 71 20.01 -16.18 14.48
C PRO A 71 19.69 -16.20 12.99
N PHE A 72 19.08 -17.28 12.48
CA PHE A 72 18.63 -17.36 11.11
C PHE A 72 17.50 -16.37 10.83
N ALA A 73 16.52 -16.26 11.74
CA ALA A 73 15.44 -15.29 11.59
C ALA A 73 15.96 -13.86 11.61
N GLN A 74 16.93 -13.56 12.49
CA GLN A 74 17.57 -12.25 12.55
C GLN A 74 18.35 -11.92 11.27
N ALA A 75 19.10 -12.87 10.71
CA ALA A 75 19.82 -12.69 9.46
C ALA A 75 18.86 -12.41 8.29
N LEU A 76 17.73 -13.12 8.23
CA LEU A 76 16.70 -12.87 7.22
C LEU A 76 16.05 -11.49 7.40
N CYS A 77 15.76 -11.09 8.63
CA CYS A 77 15.25 -9.75 8.91
C CYS A 77 16.22 -8.67 8.43
N GLN A 78 17.53 -8.86 8.60
CA GLN A 78 18.54 -7.95 8.10
C GLN A 78 18.60 -7.95 6.56
N GLU A 79 18.54 -9.13 5.92
CA GLU A 79 18.55 -9.28 4.46
C GLU A 79 17.38 -8.51 3.82
N TYR A 80 16.19 -8.64 4.39
CA TYR A 80 14.99 -7.96 3.92
C TYR A 80 14.79 -6.54 4.47
N GLY A 81 15.64 -6.10 5.40
CA GLY A 81 15.48 -4.80 6.05
C GLY A 81 14.18 -4.69 6.84
N LEU A 82 13.75 -5.78 7.47
CA LEU A 82 12.55 -5.82 8.32
C LEU A 82 12.85 -5.13 9.65
N LEU A 83 12.17 -4.03 9.91
CA LEU A 83 12.29 -3.24 11.14
C LEU A 83 11.01 -3.37 11.98
N PRO A 84 11.11 -3.35 13.32
CA PRO A 84 9.95 -3.29 14.18
C PRO A 84 9.07 -2.09 13.83
N ALA A 85 7.79 -2.31 13.61
CA ALA A 85 6.81 -1.24 13.44
C ALA A 85 6.28 -0.82 14.81
N LEU A 86 6.01 0.48 14.96
CA LEU A 86 5.35 1.02 16.16
C LEU A 86 3.90 0.53 16.18
N GLY A 87 3.54 -0.24 17.18
CA GLY A 87 2.19 -0.77 17.37
C GLY A 87 1.84 -0.92 18.84
N ALA A 88 0.58 -0.70 19.17
CA ALA A 88 0.06 -0.81 20.52
C ALA A 88 -0.63 -2.17 20.71
N GLY A 89 0.12 -3.26 20.75
CA GLY A 89 -0.45 -4.59 20.97
C GLY A 89 0.57 -5.62 21.41
N PRO A 90 0.14 -6.79 21.92
CA PRO A 90 1.04 -7.85 22.34
C PRO A 90 1.80 -8.48 21.16
N ALA A 91 1.21 -8.52 20.00
CA ALA A 91 1.86 -8.99 18.77
C ALA A 91 2.84 -7.96 18.24
N ARG A 92 4.01 -8.40 17.81
CA ARG A 92 5.05 -7.55 17.25
C ARG A 92 5.00 -7.57 15.73
N SER A 93 4.83 -6.41 15.13
CA SER A 93 4.87 -6.23 13.67
C SER A 93 6.26 -5.79 13.21
N TYR A 94 6.71 -6.33 12.08
CA TYR A 94 7.96 -5.97 11.42
C TYR A 94 7.65 -5.64 9.96
N GLN A 95 8.27 -4.58 9.43
CA GLN A 95 7.93 -4.08 8.10
C GLN A 95 9.18 -3.71 7.30
N SER A 96 9.12 -3.99 6.01
CA SER A 96 10.06 -3.51 5.01
C SER A 96 9.29 -2.98 3.80
N PRO A 97 8.81 -1.73 3.84
CA PRO A 97 8.04 -1.16 2.75
C PRO A 97 8.77 -1.18 1.41
N GLN A 98 10.08 -0.97 1.42
CA GLN A 98 10.93 -0.97 0.23
C GLN A 98 11.07 -2.34 -0.46
N HIS A 99 10.83 -3.45 0.26
CA HIS A 99 10.87 -4.80 -0.28
C HIS A 99 9.48 -5.44 -0.41
N GLY A 100 8.43 -4.71 -0.05
CA GLY A 100 7.06 -5.20 -0.12
C GLY A 100 6.78 -6.35 0.85
N VAL A 101 7.38 -6.33 2.05
CA VAL A 101 7.26 -7.41 3.02
C VAL A 101 6.86 -6.86 4.38
N SER A 102 5.92 -7.52 5.03
CA SER A 102 5.69 -7.34 6.46
C SER A 102 5.42 -8.69 7.13
N MET A 103 5.62 -8.76 8.44
CA MET A 103 5.32 -9.97 9.21
C MET A 103 4.85 -9.64 10.62
N VAL A 104 4.20 -10.61 11.23
CA VAL A 104 3.72 -10.54 12.60
C VAL A 104 4.27 -11.72 13.37
N ALA A 105 4.92 -11.43 14.49
CA ALA A 105 5.26 -12.41 15.51
C ALA A 105 4.22 -12.37 16.63
N ASP A 106 3.91 -13.52 17.21
CA ASP A 106 3.01 -13.64 18.36
C ASP A 106 3.64 -13.09 19.65
N GLU A 107 2.93 -13.23 20.77
CA GLU A 107 3.36 -12.77 22.08
C GLU A 107 4.65 -13.45 22.56
N LEU A 108 4.92 -14.67 22.10
CA LEU A 108 6.13 -15.44 22.42
C LEU A 108 7.29 -15.09 21.50
N GLY A 109 7.07 -14.20 20.52
CA GLY A 109 8.06 -13.81 19.52
C GLY A 109 8.23 -14.84 18.40
N THR A 110 7.25 -15.71 18.16
CA THR A 110 7.24 -16.66 17.06
C THR A 110 6.59 -16.05 15.83
N VAL A 111 7.19 -16.17 14.67
CA VAL A 111 6.64 -15.66 13.39
C VAL A 111 5.37 -16.44 13.03
N ALA A 112 4.23 -15.79 13.16
CA ALA A 112 2.91 -16.38 12.90
C ALA A 112 2.43 -16.14 11.48
N MET A 113 2.70 -14.95 10.93
CA MET A 113 2.24 -14.55 9.59
C MET A 113 3.27 -13.72 8.87
N ILE A 114 3.33 -13.88 7.55
CA ILE A 114 4.14 -13.07 6.64
C ILE A 114 3.22 -12.56 5.54
N PHE A 115 3.35 -11.28 5.20
CA PHE A 115 2.63 -10.63 4.13
C PHE A 115 3.61 -10.21 3.03
N LEU A 116 3.32 -10.60 1.81
CA LEU A 116 3.99 -10.13 0.60
C LEU A 116 3.04 -9.17 -0.11
N HIS A 117 3.44 -7.92 -0.21
CA HIS A 117 2.64 -6.84 -0.78
C HIS A 117 2.95 -6.69 -2.26
N PHE A 118 1.92 -6.39 -3.04
CA PHE A 118 2.02 -6.16 -4.47
C PHE A 118 1.36 -4.82 -4.83
N HIS A 119 0.89 -4.66 -6.05
CA HIS A 119 0.36 -3.38 -6.52
C HIS A 119 -0.84 -2.89 -5.70
N GLY A 120 -0.73 -1.65 -5.23
CA GLY A 120 -1.85 -0.95 -4.56
C GLY A 120 -2.15 -1.40 -3.13
N ASP A 121 -1.25 -2.15 -2.49
CA ASP A 121 -1.42 -2.56 -1.10
C ASP A 121 -0.64 -1.63 -0.16
N ALA A 122 -1.32 -0.64 0.39
CA ALA A 122 -0.78 0.38 1.29
C ALA A 122 0.44 1.12 0.70
N ASP A 123 1.37 1.56 1.55
CA ASP A 123 2.58 2.30 1.15
C ASP A 123 3.76 1.37 0.80
N PHE A 124 3.49 0.10 0.52
CA PHE A 124 4.52 -0.87 0.19
C PHE A 124 4.87 -0.83 -1.30
N GLN A 125 6.17 -0.93 -1.59
CA GLN A 125 6.64 -1.25 -2.93
C GLN A 125 6.24 -2.69 -3.27
N PRO A 126 6.02 -3.01 -4.55
CA PRO A 126 5.72 -4.38 -4.95
C PRO A 126 6.85 -5.34 -4.54
N TYR A 127 6.49 -6.48 -3.95
CA TYR A 127 7.42 -7.56 -3.68
C TYR A 127 8.04 -8.08 -4.98
N GLY A 128 9.36 -8.02 -5.07
CA GLY A 128 10.11 -8.39 -6.28
C GLY A 128 10.69 -9.82 -6.26
N GLY A 129 10.41 -10.60 -5.23
CA GLY A 129 10.93 -11.97 -5.10
C GLY A 129 10.04 -13.02 -5.76
N VAL A 130 10.45 -14.28 -5.63
CA VAL A 130 9.68 -15.44 -6.10
C VAL A 130 8.52 -15.70 -5.14
N ILE A 131 7.33 -15.88 -5.69
CA ILE A 131 6.15 -16.26 -4.91
C ILE A 131 6.36 -17.71 -4.39
N PRO A 132 6.18 -17.92 -3.06
CA PRO A 132 6.35 -19.23 -2.44
C PRO A 132 5.50 -20.34 -3.07
N GLY A 133 5.85 -21.59 -2.80
CA GLY A 133 5.13 -22.74 -3.34
C GLY A 133 5.31 -22.95 -4.84
N ARG A 134 6.32 -22.34 -5.46
CA ARG A 134 6.59 -22.33 -6.91
C ARG A 134 5.62 -21.44 -7.70
N GLY A 135 5.04 -20.42 -7.06
CA GLY A 135 4.08 -19.48 -7.69
C GLY A 135 4.67 -18.58 -8.79
N GLY A 136 5.98 -18.65 -9.02
CA GLY A 136 6.65 -17.84 -10.06
C GLY A 136 6.90 -16.40 -9.61
N THR A 137 7.00 -15.49 -10.59
CA THR A 137 7.30 -14.06 -10.33
C THR A 137 6.22 -13.12 -10.87
N ILE A 138 5.16 -13.65 -11.47
CA ILE A 138 4.09 -12.86 -12.07
C ILE A 138 2.92 -12.75 -11.07
N PRO A 139 2.65 -11.55 -10.51
CA PRO A 139 1.64 -11.37 -9.48
C PRO A 139 0.23 -11.26 -10.08
N LYS A 140 -0.23 -12.34 -10.73
CA LYS A 140 -1.55 -12.43 -11.34
C LYS A 140 -2.24 -13.73 -10.98
N ARG A 141 -3.58 -13.68 -10.82
CA ARG A 141 -4.40 -14.85 -10.50
C ARG A 141 -4.23 -15.99 -11.50
N SER A 142 -4.36 -15.66 -12.77
CA SER A 142 -4.19 -16.63 -13.86
C SER A 142 -2.81 -17.30 -13.84
N SER A 143 -1.75 -16.53 -13.55
CA SER A 143 -0.39 -17.05 -13.45
C SER A 143 -0.21 -17.96 -12.25
N LEU A 144 -0.80 -17.62 -11.10
CA LEU A 144 -0.79 -18.46 -9.90
C LEU A 144 -1.53 -19.79 -10.15
N TRP A 145 -2.66 -19.76 -10.83
CA TRP A 145 -3.40 -20.98 -11.16
C TRP A 145 -2.63 -21.90 -12.11
N VAL A 146 -1.89 -21.32 -13.05
CA VAL A 146 -1.00 -22.11 -13.94
C VAL A 146 0.15 -22.73 -13.15
N ALA A 147 0.76 -21.98 -12.23
CA ALA A 147 1.95 -22.41 -11.50
C ALA A 147 1.64 -23.37 -10.34
N LEU A 148 0.55 -23.11 -9.61
CA LEU A 148 0.19 -23.83 -8.38
C LEU A 148 -0.96 -24.81 -8.55
N GLY A 149 -1.66 -24.75 -9.69
CA GLY A 149 -2.92 -25.45 -9.88
C GLY A 149 -4.11 -24.69 -9.28
N ARG A 150 -5.29 -25.33 -9.32
CA ARG A 150 -6.50 -24.73 -8.71
C ARG A 150 -6.33 -24.57 -7.21
N PRO A 151 -6.82 -23.46 -6.64
CA PRO A 151 -6.78 -23.26 -5.19
C PRO A 151 -7.70 -24.27 -4.48
N ASP A 152 -7.38 -24.59 -3.22
CA ASP A 152 -8.23 -25.42 -2.35
C ASP A 152 -9.52 -24.70 -2.00
N GLN A 153 -9.48 -23.37 -1.90
CA GLN A 153 -10.63 -22.50 -1.65
C GLN A 153 -10.53 -21.24 -2.50
N SER A 154 -11.66 -20.80 -3.03
CA SER A 154 -11.82 -19.52 -3.71
C SER A 154 -13.01 -18.79 -3.13
N THR A 155 -12.89 -17.48 -2.97
CA THR A 155 -13.97 -16.61 -2.51
C THR A 155 -14.22 -15.55 -3.56
N ASP A 156 -15.48 -15.28 -3.83
CA ASP A 156 -15.90 -14.21 -4.72
C ASP A 156 -15.56 -12.83 -4.15
N PRO A 157 -15.50 -11.78 -4.98
CA PRO A 157 -15.24 -10.43 -4.54
C PRO A 157 -16.20 -9.99 -3.43
N ASN A 158 -15.65 -9.44 -2.36
CA ASN A 158 -16.44 -8.78 -1.33
C ASN A 158 -16.62 -7.31 -1.67
N ARG A 159 -17.87 -6.86 -1.79
CA ARG A 159 -18.25 -5.47 -2.07
C ARG A 159 -18.97 -4.83 -0.88
N ASP A 160 -18.48 -5.05 0.31
CA ASP A 160 -18.99 -4.34 1.49
C ASP A 160 -18.59 -2.86 1.41
N ARG A 161 -19.50 -2.00 1.92
CA ARG A 161 -19.37 -0.51 1.83
C ARG A 161 -18.10 0.08 2.44
N VAL A 162 -17.33 -0.69 3.19
CA VAL A 162 -16.14 -0.23 3.93
C VAL A 162 -14.83 -0.71 3.30
N ASN A 163 -14.83 -1.91 2.71
CA ASN A 163 -13.64 -2.50 2.10
C ASN A 163 -14.03 -3.24 0.83
N GLU A 164 -13.64 -2.69 -0.30
CA GLU A 164 -13.83 -3.32 -1.60
C GLU A 164 -12.57 -4.10 -1.97
N TYR A 165 -12.66 -5.43 -1.91
CA TYR A 165 -11.61 -6.32 -2.39
C TYR A 165 -12.13 -7.17 -3.54
N GLY A 166 -11.22 -7.58 -4.42
CA GLY A 166 -11.48 -8.58 -5.42
C GLY A 166 -11.68 -9.97 -4.81
N ALA A 167 -11.60 -10.98 -5.66
CA ALA A 167 -11.62 -12.36 -5.23
C ALA A 167 -10.44 -12.71 -4.31
N SER A 168 -10.52 -13.83 -3.63
CA SER A 168 -9.38 -14.41 -2.92
C SER A 168 -9.27 -15.91 -3.17
N ASP A 169 -8.04 -16.41 -3.17
CA ASP A 169 -7.72 -17.83 -3.34
C ASP A 169 -6.82 -18.32 -2.21
N GLN A 170 -6.97 -19.58 -1.83
CA GLN A 170 -6.15 -20.20 -0.79
C GLN A 170 -5.59 -21.53 -1.27
N TRP A 171 -4.30 -21.75 -1.03
CA TRP A 171 -3.59 -23.02 -1.22
C TRP A 171 -3.00 -23.50 0.09
N ARG A 172 -3.05 -24.82 0.31
CA ARG A 172 -2.44 -25.50 1.46
C ARG A 172 -1.21 -26.25 1.00
N PHE A 173 -0.08 -25.92 1.59
CA PHE A 173 1.18 -26.63 1.40
C PHE A 173 1.50 -27.43 2.66
N PRO A 174 2.41 -28.41 2.60
CA PRO A 174 2.73 -29.24 3.78
C PRO A 174 3.19 -28.45 5.01
N THR A 175 3.82 -27.29 4.81
CA THR A 175 4.43 -26.51 5.90
C THR A 175 3.80 -25.14 6.09
N PHE A 176 2.93 -24.69 5.20
CA PHE A 176 2.25 -23.40 5.32
C PHE A 176 0.96 -23.33 4.51
N THR A 177 0.14 -22.36 4.82
CA THR A 177 -1.03 -21.99 4.03
C THR A 177 -0.76 -20.62 3.38
N MET A 178 -1.09 -20.48 2.10
CA MET A 178 -0.99 -19.24 1.35
C MET A 178 -2.37 -18.75 0.95
N HIS A 179 -2.69 -17.52 1.31
CA HIS A 179 -3.91 -16.84 0.93
C HIS A 179 -3.57 -15.65 0.05
N ALA A 180 -4.10 -15.62 -1.17
CA ALA A 180 -3.96 -14.55 -2.14
C ALA A 180 -5.19 -13.66 -2.14
N LEU A 181 -4.99 -12.36 -2.05
CA LEU A 181 -6.03 -11.33 -2.18
C LEU A 181 -5.79 -10.55 -3.47
N TYR A 182 -6.82 -10.42 -4.30
CA TYR A 182 -6.74 -9.73 -5.58
C TYR A 182 -7.40 -8.37 -5.55
N ALA A 183 -7.02 -7.52 -6.51
CA ALA A 183 -7.68 -6.25 -6.79
C ALA A 183 -9.11 -6.49 -7.30
N LEU A 184 -9.89 -5.42 -7.43
CA LEU A 184 -11.28 -5.49 -7.92
C LEU A 184 -11.42 -6.03 -9.34
N ASP A 185 -10.33 -6.05 -10.11
CA ASP A 185 -10.27 -6.69 -11.42
C ASP A 185 -10.23 -8.23 -11.35
N ASN A 186 -10.10 -8.80 -10.15
CA ASN A 186 -9.96 -10.22 -9.86
C ASN A 186 -8.74 -10.89 -10.51
N GLU A 187 -7.77 -10.12 -10.97
CA GLU A 187 -6.60 -10.61 -11.67
C GLU A 187 -5.29 -10.14 -11.02
N ASN A 188 -5.16 -8.85 -10.74
CA ASN A 188 -3.94 -8.31 -10.15
C ASN A 188 -3.85 -8.64 -8.66
N LEU A 189 -2.73 -9.26 -8.27
CA LEU A 189 -2.46 -9.63 -6.88
C LEU A 189 -2.15 -8.39 -6.05
N LEU A 190 -2.89 -8.20 -4.95
CA LEU A 190 -2.62 -7.15 -3.97
C LEU A 190 -1.68 -7.64 -2.87
N ARG A 191 -1.99 -8.81 -2.29
CA ARG A 191 -1.25 -9.33 -1.15
C ARG A 191 -1.32 -10.85 -1.07
N LEU A 192 -0.21 -11.45 -0.67
CA LEU A 192 -0.18 -12.83 -0.19
C LEU A 192 0.00 -12.83 1.33
N THR A 193 -0.78 -13.66 2.01
CA THR A 193 -0.63 -13.94 3.43
C THR A 193 -0.18 -15.38 3.58
N LEU A 194 0.99 -15.59 4.20
CA LEU A 194 1.55 -16.88 4.52
C LEU A 194 1.35 -17.16 6.00
N ARG A 195 0.85 -18.34 6.35
CA ARG A 195 0.61 -18.77 7.74
C ARG A 195 1.10 -20.19 7.95
N HIS A 196 1.56 -20.45 9.17
CA HIS A 196 1.86 -21.82 9.63
C HIS A 196 0.57 -22.59 9.93
#